data_015a3e3e8cadd9547986d388cc295fe0
#
_entry.id   015a3e3e8cadd9547986d388cc295fe0
#
_cell.length_a   1.000
_cell.length_b   1.000
_cell.length_c   1.000
_cell.angle_alpha   90.00
_cell.angle_beta   90.00
_cell.angle_gamma   90.00
#
_symmetry.space_group_name_H-M   'P 1'
#
loop_
_entity.id
_entity.type
_entity.pdbx_description
1 polymer ?
#
loop_
_entity_poly.entity_id
_entity_poly.type
_entity_poly.pdbx_seq_one_letter_code
_entity_poly.pdbx_strand_id
1 'polypeptide(L)'
;MRKIILTIFTFMILLNVNAQIESLAGPRLGGVFISPSPASSFLSGTIKLDDMGDLPSDYNDITKGALTSLYGWQFESRFADGYDVTGVVEWIVLVAGMEKGKFLPSLSSMVGARLESGLEFAAGPNLSLAGIAMVFGIGYNFKSGDLNIPINLAFVPGRIQTQDAYSDYEYQTIMVDPDGIPGNGDEYEDQVGSEVQVPEFDYNTGNRISITVGFNLSR
;
A
#
# COMPACT_ATOMS: atom_id res chain seq x y z
N MET A 1 27.98 -8.23 -11.05
CA MET A 1 26.80 -7.57 -10.46
C MET A 1 27.18 -6.55 -9.39
N ARG A 2 27.95 -6.87 -8.34
CA ARG A 2 28.31 -5.94 -7.24
C ARG A 2 29.02 -4.65 -7.70
N LYS A 3 29.89 -4.73 -8.72
CA LYS A 3 30.59 -3.56 -9.29
C LYS A 3 29.65 -2.64 -10.08
N ILE A 4 28.67 -3.20 -10.78
CA ILE A 4 27.68 -2.43 -11.57
C ILE A 4 26.76 -1.65 -10.63
N ILE A 5 26.30 -2.28 -9.53
CA ILE A 5 25.47 -1.62 -8.52
C ILE A 5 26.22 -0.46 -7.85
N LEU A 6 27.52 -0.66 -7.55
CA LEU A 6 28.36 0.39 -6.96
C LEU A 6 28.55 1.57 -7.93
N THR A 7 28.74 1.30 -9.23
CA THR A 7 28.90 2.33 -10.26
C THR A 7 27.62 3.12 -10.46
N ILE A 8 26.45 2.48 -10.46
CA ILE A 8 25.13 3.14 -10.54
C ILE A 8 24.89 4.00 -9.30
N PHE A 9 25.22 3.50 -8.11
CA PHE A 9 25.07 4.23 -6.86
C PHE A 9 26.03 5.45 -6.78
N THR A 10 27.27 5.31 -7.25
CA THR A 10 28.23 6.40 -7.34
C THR A 10 27.79 7.46 -8.36
N PHE A 11 27.23 7.05 -9.50
CA PHE A 11 26.69 7.95 -10.51
C PHE A 11 25.46 8.73 -10.01
N MET A 12 24.58 8.10 -9.21
CA MET A 12 23.48 8.78 -8.54
C MET A 12 23.92 9.85 -7.53
N ILE A 13 25.06 9.62 -6.85
CA ILE A 13 25.62 10.59 -5.89
C ILE A 13 26.27 11.80 -6.59
N LEU A 14 26.80 11.60 -7.80
CA LEU A 14 27.45 12.68 -8.57
C LEU A 14 26.47 13.60 -9.30
N LEU A 15 25.18 13.29 -9.36
CA LEU A 15 24.13 14.15 -9.90
C LEU A 15 23.67 15.23 -8.89
N ASN A 16 24.58 15.74 -8.07
CA ASN A 16 24.34 17.00 -7.36
C ASN A 16 24.41 18.17 -8.35
N VAL A 17 23.43 18.24 -9.23
CA VAL A 17 23.20 19.44 -10.04
C VAL A 17 22.65 20.49 -9.07
N ASN A 18 23.44 21.53 -8.81
CA ASN A 18 23.01 22.74 -8.13
C ASN A 18 22.07 23.55 -9.05
N ALA A 19 20.93 22.96 -9.44
CA ALA A 19 19.81 23.74 -9.88
C ALA A 19 19.08 24.20 -8.61
N GLN A 20 18.88 25.49 -8.43
CA GLN A 20 17.93 26.02 -7.45
C GLN A 20 16.52 25.63 -7.91
N ILE A 21 16.18 24.35 -7.71
CA ILE A 21 14.90 23.80 -8.11
C ILE A 21 14.00 23.98 -6.88
N GLU A 22 12.96 24.79 -7.03
CA GLU A 22 11.92 24.92 -6.02
C GLU A 22 11.42 23.53 -5.63
N SER A 23 11.76 23.09 -4.43
CA SER A 23 11.24 21.84 -3.88
C SER A 23 9.98 22.15 -3.10
N LEU A 24 8.92 21.39 -3.38
CA LEU A 24 7.69 21.45 -2.61
C LEU A 24 7.63 20.28 -1.65
N ALA A 25 7.16 20.53 -0.44
CA ALA A 25 6.90 19.45 0.50
C ALA A 25 5.69 19.80 1.36
N GLY A 26 4.91 18.79 1.72
CA GLY A 26 3.75 19.02 2.56
C GLY A 26 2.93 17.78 2.87
N PRO A 27 2.00 17.91 3.83
CA PRO A 27 1.11 16.83 4.21
C PRO A 27 0.14 16.48 3.09
N ARG A 28 -0.27 15.20 3.09
CA ARG A 28 -1.29 14.63 2.22
C ARG A 28 -2.38 13.98 3.06
N LEU A 29 -3.62 14.30 2.74
CA LEU A 29 -4.82 13.74 3.36
C LEU A 29 -5.75 13.25 2.26
N GLY A 30 -6.42 12.11 2.50
CA GLY A 30 -7.33 11.59 1.48
C GLY A 30 -8.00 10.29 1.86
N GLY A 31 -8.47 9.59 0.86
CA GLY A 31 -9.06 8.27 1.00
C GLY A 31 -8.65 7.34 -0.14
N VAL A 32 -8.69 6.04 0.13
CA VAL A 32 -8.42 5.00 -0.84
C VAL A 32 -9.51 3.93 -0.79
N PHE A 33 -9.98 3.56 -1.96
CA PHE A 33 -10.74 2.32 -2.15
C PHE A 33 -9.80 1.22 -2.63
N ILE A 34 -9.88 0.07 -1.97
CA ILE A 34 -9.12 -1.15 -2.29
C ILE A 34 -10.14 -2.21 -2.70
N SER A 35 -10.01 -2.76 -3.90
CA SER A 35 -10.86 -3.88 -4.35
C SER A 35 -10.59 -5.13 -3.51
N PRO A 36 -11.46 -6.18 -3.60
CA PRO A 36 -11.29 -7.41 -2.85
C PRO A 36 -9.87 -7.98 -2.96
N SER A 37 -9.21 -8.20 -1.81
CA SER A 37 -7.79 -8.54 -1.72
C SER A 37 -7.38 -8.83 -0.28
N PRO A 38 -6.19 -9.38 -0.01
CA PRO A 38 -5.66 -9.51 1.36
C PRO A 38 -5.67 -8.18 2.13
N ALA A 39 -5.30 -7.07 1.47
CA ALA A 39 -5.29 -5.76 2.11
C ALA A 39 -6.70 -5.27 2.50
N SER A 40 -7.71 -5.51 1.67
CA SER A 40 -9.11 -5.16 2.01
C SER A 40 -9.64 -6.03 3.16
N SER A 41 -9.26 -7.29 3.20
CA SER A 41 -9.63 -8.24 4.25
C SER A 41 -8.98 -7.92 5.59
N PHE A 42 -7.71 -7.54 5.56
CA PHE A 42 -7.02 -7.02 6.73
C PHE A 42 -7.71 -5.75 7.28
N LEU A 43 -8.08 -4.80 6.42
CA LEU A 43 -8.81 -3.59 6.81
C LEU A 43 -10.20 -3.86 7.37
N SER A 44 -10.87 -4.88 6.91
CA SER A 44 -12.19 -5.31 7.44
C SER A 44 -12.07 -6.16 8.71
N GLY A 45 -10.87 -6.61 9.05
CA GLY A 45 -10.61 -7.46 10.22
C GLY A 45 -10.91 -8.95 9.98
N THR A 46 -11.10 -9.35 8.71
CA THR A 46 -11.33 -10.75 8.33
C THR A 46 -10.04 -11.57 8.46
N ILE A 47 -8.89 -10.97 8.16
CA ILE A 47 -7.56 -11.57 8.35
C ILE A 47 -6.69 -10.71 9.26
N LYS A 48 -5.70 -11.31 9.90
CA LYS A 48 -4.69 -10.63 10.70
C LYS A 48 -3.47 -10.27 9.84
N LEU A 49 -2.54 -9.48 10.39
CA LEU A 49 -1.33 -9.08 9.68
C LEU A 49 -0.41 -10.28 9.41
N ASP A 50 -0.35 -11.22 10.35
CA ASP A 50 0.47 -12.43 10.23
C ASP A 50 -0.03 -13.33 9.10
N ASP A 51 -1.35 -13.34 8.85
CA ASP A 51 -1.98 -14.10 7.77
C ASP A 51 -1.70 -13.50 6.37
N MET A 52 -1.13 -12.30 6.28
CA MET A 52 -0.79 -11.70 4.97
C MET A 52 0.43 -12.35 4.31
N GLY A 53 1.22 -13.12 5.06
CA GLY A 53 2.32 -13.93 4.54
C GLY A 53 1.86 -15.29 4.03
N ASP A 54 0.94 -15.91 4.79
CA ASP A 54 0.33 -17.21 4.48
C ASP A 54 -1.18 -17.03 4.58
N LEU A 55 -1.83 -16.81 3.42
CA LEU A 55 -3.26 -16.53 3.37
C LEU A 55 -4.07 -17.76 3.77
N PRO A 56 -5.07 -17.63 4.65
CA PRO A 56 -5.89 -18.76 5.08
C PRO A 56 -6.61 -19.45 3.92
N SER A 57 -6.92 -20.72 4.08
CA SER A 57 -7.54 -21.57 3.06
C SER A 57 -8.90 -21.07 2.56
N ASP A 58 -9.62 -20.30 3.38
CA ASP A 58 -10.90 -19.66 3.08
C ASP A 58 -10.76 -18.28 2.40
N TYR A 59 -9.52 -17.88 2.08
CA TYR A 59 -9.24 -16.58 1.43
C TYR A 59 -10.05 -16.37 0.14
N ASN A 60 -10.37 -17.42 -0.59
CA ASN A 60 -11.14 -17.34 -1.84
C ASN A 60 -12.57 -16.79 -1.68
N ASP A 61 -13.11 -16.73 -0.46
CA ASP A 61 -14.43 -16.16 -0.16
C ASP A 61 -14.44 -14.65 -0.01
N ILE A 62 -13.30 -13.98 -0.20
CA ILE A 62 -13.19 -12.54 -0.05
C ILE A 62 -13.76 -11.81 -1.27
N THR A 63 -14.98 -11.34 -1.09
CA THR A 63 -15.75 -10.63 -2.14
C THR A 63 -15.87 -9.13 -1.91
N LYS A 64 -15.38 -8.59 -0.77
CA LYS A 64 -15.61 -7.20 -0.38
C LYS A 64 -14.33 -6.37 -0.45
N GLY A 65 -14.44 -5.21 -1.12
CA GLY A 65 -13.43 -4.17 -1.04
C GLY A 65 -13.52 -3.38 0.26
N ALA A 66 -12.53 -2.52 0.51
CA ALA A 66 -12.47 -1.65 1.67
C ALA A 66 -12.23 -0.20 1.27
N LEU A 67 -12.90 0.71 1.96
CA LEU A 67 -12.64 2.15 1.89
C LEU A 67 -11.98 2.57 3.21
N THR A 68 -10.91 3.37 3.11
CA THR A 68 -10.19 3.86 4.28
C THR A 68 -9.54 5.21 4.02
N SER A 69 -9.23 5.94 5.09
CA SER A 69 -8.50 7.20 5.03
C SER A 69 -7.02 7.00 4.68
N LEU A 70 -6.42 8.05 4.10
CA LEU A 70 -5.00 8.15 3.80
C LEU A 70 -4.41 9.37 4.51
N TYR A 71 -3.26 9.18 5.12
CA TYR A 71 -2.46 10.23 5.73
C TYR A 71 -1.03 10.08 5.28
N GLY A 72 -0.33 11.20 5.04
CA GLY A 72 1.06 11.08 4.67
C GLY A 72 1.73 12.39 4.32
N TRP A 73 2.81 12.26 3.57
CA TRP A 73 3.67 13.37 3.20
C TRP A 73 4.18 13.20 1.77
N GLN A 74 4.25 14.31 1.03
CA GLN A 74 4.88 14.38 -0.28
C GLN A 74 6.13 15.24 -0.21
N PHE A 75 7.14 14.78 -0.95
CA PHE A 75 8.31 15.57 -1.32
C PHE A 75 8.34 15.64 -2.84
N GLU A 76 8.47 16.82 -3.38
CA GLU A 76 8.52 17.07 -4.82
C GLU A 76 9.79 17.85 -5.15
N SER A 77 10.45 17.43 -6.22
CA SER A 77 11.57 18.15 -6.82
C SER A 77 11.31 18.34 -8.30
N ARG A 78 11.59 19.52 -8.82
CA ARG A 78 11.54 19.81 -10.24
C ARG A 78 12.88 19.48 -10.85
N PHE A 79 12.94 18.82 -11.98
CA PHE A 79 14.19 18.49 -12.68
C PHE A 79 14.30 19.15 -14.06
N ALA A 80 13.21 19.69 -14.58
CA ALA A 80 13.16 20.41 -15.83
C ALA A 80 12.09 21.50 -15.75
N ASP A 81 12.46 22.74 -16.06
CA ASP A 81 11.54 23.86 -16.18
C ASP A 81 11.49 24.32 -17.63
N GLY A 82 10.42 23.96 -18.32
CA GLY A 82 10.03 24.49 -19.63
C GLY A 82 9.03 25.62 -19.47
N TYR A 83 8.79 26.37 -20.55
CA TYR A 83 7.84 27.49 -20.54
C TYR A 83 6.39 27.00 -20.24
N ASP A 84 5.98 25.89 -20.84
CA ASP A 84 4.61 25.34 -20.72
C ASP A 84 4.54 24.10 -19.84
N VAL A 85 5.67 23.43 -19.57
CA VAL A 85 5.72 22.12 -18.89
C VAL A 85 6.90 22.06 -17.94
N THR A 86 6.64 21.66 -16.70
CA THR A 86 7.66 21.41 -15.67
C THR A 86 7.75 19.91 -15.43
N GLY A 87 8.97 19.35 -15.50
CA GLY A 87 9.25 17.97 -15.11
C GLY A 87 9.38 17.85 -13.58
N VAL A 88 8.66 16.91 -12.98
CA VAL A 88 8.63 16.70 -11.53
C VAL A 88 9.02 15.27 -11.14
N VAL A 89 9.71 15.14 -10.02
CA VAL A 89 9.90 13.87 -9.32
C VAL A 89 9.22 13.99 -7.96
N GLU A 90 8.39 13.04 -7.64
CA GLU A 90 7.61 13.02 -6.41
C GLU A 90 7.91 11.77 -5.60
N TRP A 91 8.11 11.95 -4.30
CA TRP A 91 8.18 10.91 -3.30
C TRP A 91 6.98 11.09 -2.37
N ILE A 92 6.10 10.08 -2.34
CA ILE A 92 4.87 10.15 -1.57
C ILE A 92 4.84 8.97 -0.60
N VAL A 93 4.84 9.28 0.69
CA VAL A 93 4.67 8.31 1.78
C VAL A 93 3.26 8.43 2.31
N LEU A 94 2.50 7.34 2.27
CA LEU A 94 1.12 7.30 2.77
C LEU A 94 0.93 6.14 3.74
N VAL A 95 0.02 6.33 4.68
CA VAL A 95 -0.46 5.30 5.60
C VAL A 95 -1.98 5.25 5.50
N ALA A 96 -2.51 4.05 5.29
CA ALA A 96 -3.94 3.76 5.26
C ALA A 96 -4.39 3.00 6.51
N GLY A 97 -5.67 3.06 6.85
CA GLY A 97 -6.29 2.23 7.88
C GLY A 97 -6.21 2.75 9.30
N MET A 98 -5.67 3.94 9.54
CA MET A 98 -5.46 4.46 10.91
C MET A 98 -6.79 4.60 11.68
N GLU A 99 -7.87 5.00 11.03
CA GLU A 99 -9.21 5.11 11.65
C GLU A 99 -9.80 3.74 12.05
N LYS A 100 -9.22 2.65 11.52
CA LYS A 100 -9.60 1.26 11.84
C LYS A 100 -8.60 0.59 12.78
N GLY A 101 -7.66 1.36 13.34
CA GLY A 101 -6.57 0.84 14.16
C GLY A 101 -5.58 -0.04 13.38
N LYS A 102 -5.52 0.14 12.05
CA LYS A 102 -4.65 -0.62 11.15
C LYS A 102 -3.56 0.29 10.60
N PHE A 103 -2.44 -0.30 10.19
CA PHE A 103 -1.29 0.42 9.65
C PHE A 103 -0.84 -0.23 8.35
N LEU A 104 -1.24 0.37 7.22
CA LEU A 104 -0.87 -0.05 5.87
C LEU A 104 0.00 1.03 5.20
N PRO A 105 1.32 0.97 5.34
CA PRO A 105 2.22 1.94 4.74
C PRO A 105 2.38 1.70 3.24
N SER A 106 2.63 2.78 2.51
CA SER A 106 3.04 2.74 1.12
C SER A 106 4.00 3.89 0.79
N LEU A 107 4.93 3.61 -0.11
CA LEU A 107 5.90 4.56 -0.64
C LEU A 107 5.80 4.55 -2.17
N SER A 108 5.56 5.71 -2.75
CA SER A 108 5.58 5.91 -4.20
C SER A 108 6.74 6.81 -4.60
N SER A 109 7.42 6.47 -5.70
CA SER A 109 8.39 7.31 -6.37
C SER A 109 7.89 7.53 -7.80
N MET A 110 7.49 8.75 -8.12
CA MET A 110 6.82 9.06 -9.38
C MET A 110 7.62 10.10 -10.16
N VAL A 111 7.63 9.93 -11.46
CA VAL A 111 8.13 10.94 -12.41
C VAL A 111 6.94 11.44 -13.21
N GLY A 112 6.84 12.73 -13.34
CA GLY A 112 5.69 13.36 -13.95
C GLY A 112 6.01 14.65 -14.67
N ALA A 113 4.95 15.24 -15.20
CA ALA A 113 4.96 16.53 -15.84
C ALA A 113 3.76 17.36 -15.35
N ARG A 114 4.03 18.60 -14.99
CA ARG A 114 3.04 19.60 -14.64
C ARG A 114 2.96 20.67 -15.71
N LEU A 115 1.76 20.90 -16.22
CA LEU A 115 1.49 21.99 -17.18
C LEU A 115 1.39 23.33 -16.43
N GLU A 116 1.63 24.44 -17.14
CA GLU A 116 1.43 25.79 -16.61
C GLU A 116 0.01 26.00 -16.05
N SER A 117 -0.98 25.35 -16.64
CA SER A 117 -2.38 25.35 -16.17
C SER A 117 -2.56 24.73 -14.77
N GLY A 118 -1.57 24.01 -14.22
CA GLY A 118 -1.64 23.30 -12.96
C GLY A 118 -2.02 21.81 -13.10
N LEU A 119 -2.40 21.34 -14.30
CA LEU A 119 -2.68 19.94 -14.56
C LEU A 119 -1.37 19.13 -14.51
N GLU A 120 -1.43 17.97 -13.86
CA GLU A 120 -0.27 17.12 -13.62
C GLU A 120 -0.57 15.66 -13.94
N PHE A 121 0.42 14.98 -14.51
CA PHE A 121 0.42 13.55 -14.76
C PHE A 121 1.72 12.96 -14.23
N ALA A 122 1.64 11.87 -13.47
CA ALA A 122 2.81 11.21 -12.95
C ALA A 122 2.61 9.70 -12.93
N ALA A 123 3.71 8.95 -13.06
CA ALA A 123 3.71 7.51 -12.94
C ALA A 123 5.02 7.02 -12.32
N GLY A 124 4.98 5.86 -11.66
CA GLY A 124 6.18 5.29 -11.07
C GLY A 124 5.91 4.05 -10.21
N PRO A 125 6.94 3.50 -9.58
CA PRO A 125 6.78 2.39 -8.66
C PRO A 125 6.12 2.82 -7.34
N ASN A 126 5.27 1.93 -6.83
CA ASN A 126 4.67 1.99 -5.50
C ASN A 126 5.04 0.73 -4.74
N LEU A 127 5.64 0.89 -3.57
CA LEU A 127 5.96 -0.16 -2.63
C LEU A 127 4.92 -0.14 -1.50
N SER A 128 4.34 -1.29 -1.20
CA SER A 128 3.37 -1.48 -0.10
C SER A 128 3.50 -2.88 0.48
N LEU A 129 2.72 -3.22 1.51
CA LEU A 129 2.67 -4.60 2.04
C LEU A 129 2.21 -5.62 0.99
N ALA A 130 1.46 -5.19 -0.03
CA ALA A 130 1.10 -6.04 -1.19
C ALA A 130 2.24 -6.17 -2.22
N GLY A 131 3.45 -5.71 -1.90
CA GLY A 131 4.63 -5.72 -2.77
C GLY A 131 4.74 -4.48 -3.66
N ILE A 132 5.49 -4.61 -4.77
CA ILE A 132 5.78 -3.52 -5.70
C ILE A 132 4.78 -3.55 -6.86
N ALA A 133 4.18 -2.40 -7.17
CA ALA A 133 3.29 -2.22 -8.33
C ALA A 133 3.59 -0.87 -9.00
N MET A 134 3.02 -0.63 -10.18
CA MET A 134 3.03 0.70 -10.79
C MET A 134 1.88 1.54 -10.23
N VAL A 135 2.13 2.83 -10.04
CA VAL A 135 1.11 3.83 -9.73
C VAL A 135 1.02 4.83 -10.88
N PHE A 136 -0.19 5.22 -11.23
CA PHE A 136 -0.51 6.25 -12.21
C PHE A 136 -1.32 7.34 -11.52
N GLY A 137 -0.89 8.58 -11.65
CA GLY A 137 -1.52 9.74 -11.04
C GLY A 137 -1.92 10.79 -12.06
N ILE A 138 -3.06 11.41 -11.82
CA ILE A 138 -3.49 12.64 -12.44
C ILE A 138 -3.87 13.63 -11.35
N GLY A 139 -3.44 14.86 -11.46
CA GLY A 139 -3.72 15.87 -10.45
C GLY A 139 -3.91 17.26 -11.02
N TYR A 140 -4.36 18.13 -10.15
CA TYR A 140 -4.43 19.55 -10.42
C TYR A 140 -3.89 20.33 -9.22
N ASN A 141 -2.91 21.19 -9.47
CA ASN A 141 -2.30 22.01 -8.44
C ASN A 141 -2.89 23.42 -8.44
N PHE A 142 -3.71 23.73 -7.42
CA PHE A 142 -4.22 25.07 -7.18
C PHE A 142 -3.14 25.90 -6.49
N LYS A 143 -2.76 27.02 -7.10
CA LYS A 143 -1.75 27.93 -6.53
C LYS A 143 -2.42 29.20 -6.01
N SER A 144 -2.12 29.57 -4.76
CA SER A 144 -2.56 30.82 -4.15
C SER A 144 -1.39 31.43 -3.35
N GLY A 145 -0.69 32.38 -3.96
CA GLY A 145 0.57 32.90 -3.43
C GLY A 145 1.62 31.80 -3.32
N ASP A 146 2.21 31.63 -2.13
CA ASP A 146 3.20 30.59 -1.84
C ASP A 146 2.58 29.23 -1.48
N LEU A 147 1.27 29.16 -1.36
CA LEU A 147 0.56 27.94 -1.05
C LEU A 147 0.14 27.19 -2.31
N ASN A 148 0.53 25.94 -2.41
CA ASN A 148 0.12 25.00 -3.44
C ASN A 148 -0.79 23.96 -2.83
N ILE A 149 -1.98 23.80 -3.41
CA ILE A 149 -3.00 22.82 -2.98
C ILE A 149 -3.20 21.82 -4.11
N PRO A 150 -2.38 20.78 -4.20
CA PRO A 150 -2.56 19.72 -5.17
C PRO A 150 -3.71 18.79 -4.76
N ILE A 151 -4.59 18.49 -5.71
CA ILE A 151 -5.61 17.44 -5.61
C ILE A 151 -5.24 16.37 -6.62
N ASN A 152 -5.00 15.15 -6.13
CA ASN A 152 -4.51 14.06 -6.96
C ASN A 152 -5.44 12.85 -6.87
N LEU A 153 -5.72 12.27 -8.02
CA LEU A 153 -6.31 10.95 -8.19
C LEU A 153 -5.20 9.98 -8.59
N ALA A 154 -5.06 8.88 -7.89
CA ALA A 154 -4.07 7.87 -8.23
C ALA A 154 -4.70 6.48 -8.34
N PHE A 155 -4.17 5.71 -9.29
CA PHE A 155 -4.57 4.33 -9.55
C PHE A 155 -3.35 3.42 -9.48
N VAL A 156 -3.47 2.34 -8.70
CA VAL A 156 -2.50 1.25 -8.64
C VAL A 156 -3.22 -0.02 -9.05
N PRO A 157 -2.90 -0.59 -10.22
CA PRO A 157 -3.50 -1.85 -10.67
C PRO A 157 -3.09 -3.00 -9.74
N GLY A 158 -4.04 -3.85 -9.45
CA GLY A 158 -3.80 -5.13 -8.80
C GLY A 158 -3.04 -6.07 -9.74
N ARG A 159 -2.40 -7.05 -9.16
CA ARG A 159 -1.71 -8.11 -9.89
C ARG A 159 -2.05 -9.45 -9.29
N ILE A 160 -1.93 -10.49 -10.08
CA ILE A 160 -2.02 -11.87 -9.58
C ILE A 160 -0.69 -12.20 -8.90
N GLN A 161 -0.79 -12.81 -7.74
CA GLN A 161 0.31 -13.44 -7.01
C GLN A 161 -0.09 -14.86 -6.67
N THR A 162 0.88 -15.75 -6.63
CA THR A 162 0.70 -17.14 -6.26
C THR A 162 1.13 -17.30 -4.81
N GLN A 163 0.28 -17.91 -4.00
CA GLN A 163 0.61 -18.43 -2.68
C GLN A 163 1.09 -19.86 -2.86
N ASP A 164 2.32 -20.14 -2.47
CA ASP A 164 2.86 -21.50 -2.49
C ASP A 164 2.07 -22.40 -1.52
N ALA A 165 2.04 -23.68 -1.81
CA ALA A 165 1.43 -24.67 -0.92
C ALA A 165 2.11 -24.68 0.45
N TYR A 166 1.35 -24.71 1.53
CA TYR A 166 1.86 -24.74 2.90
C TYR A 166 1.01 -25.64 3.80
N SER A 167 1.58 -26.01 4.95
CA SER A 167 0.84 -26.74 6.00
C SER A 167 0.32 -25.74 7.03
N ASP A 168 -0.96 -25.85 7.36
CA ASP A 168 -1.61 -25.09 8.42
C ASP A 168 -2.16 -26.03 9.48
N TYR A 169 -2.52 -25.52 10.66
CA TYR A 169 -3.14 -26.27 11.73
C TYR A 169 -4.56 -25.78 11.98
N GLU A 170 -5.52 -26.63 11.72
CA GLU A 170 -6.92 -26.39 12.08
C GLU A 170 -7.18 -26.93 13.48
N TYR A 171 -7.62 -26.05 14.41
CA TYR A 171 -7.92 -26.43 15.77
C TYR A 171 -9.42 -26.65 15.94
N GLN A 172 -9.77 -27.85 16.39
CA GLN A 172 -11.15 -28.18 16.78
C GLN A 172 -11.23 -28.26 18.29
N THR A 173 -12.24 -27.57 18.86
CA THR A 173 -12.56 -27.71 20.29
C THR A 173 -13.35 -29.01 20.46
N ILE A 174 -12.84 -29.88 21.29
CA ILE A 174 -13.51 -31.13 21.69
C ILE A 174 -13.82 -31.12 23.18
N MET A 175 -14.92 -31.74 23.58
CA MET A 175 -15.18 -32.04 24.99
C MET A 175 -14.44 -33.30 25.36
N VAL A 176 -13.60 -33.22 26.36
CA VAL A 176 -12.88 -34.35 26.93
C VAL A 176 -13.57 -34.72 28.22
N ASP A 177 -13.98 -36.00 28.32
CA ASP A 177 -14.54 -36.62 29.50
C ASP A 177 -13.47 -37.60 30.04
N PRO A 178 -12.74 -37.26 31.14
CA PRO A 178 -11.59 -38.03 31.57
C PRO A 178 -11.93 -39.42 32.12
N ASP A 179 -13.12 -39.62 32.68
CA ASP A 179 -13.55 -40.89 33.24
C ASP A 179 -14.65 -41.63 32.45
N GLY A 180 -15.17 -41.00 31.40
CA GLY A 180 -16.20 -41.55 30.52
C GLY A 180 -17.59 -41.59 31.16
N ILE A 181 -17.84 -40.77 32.23
CA ILE A 181 -19.14 -40.68 32.92
C ILE A 181 -19.77 -39.29 32.54
N PRO A 182 -20.64 -39.22 31.54
CA PRO A 182 -21.17 -37.91 31.06
C PRO A 182 -21.95 -37.17 32.14
N GLY A 183 -21.69 -35.87 32.29
CA GLY A 183 -22.46 -34.97 33.15
C GLY A 183 -22.11 -35.02 34.63
N ASN A 184 -20.96 -35.58 35.00
CA ASN A 184 -20.48 -35.58 36.39
C ASN A 184 -19.73 -34.27 36.74
N GLY A 185 -19.44 -33.40 35.73
CA GLY A 185 -18.87 -32.08 35.93
C GLY A 185 -17.34 -32.03 35.89
N ASP A 186 -16.69 -33.07 35.39
CA ASP A 186 -15.23 -33.10 35.18
C ASP A 186 -14.87 -32.99 33.68
N GLU A 187 -15.87 -32.83 32.79
CA GLU A 187 -15.67 -32.57 31.38
C GLU A 187 -15.03 -31.16 31.19
N TYR A 188 -14.08 -31.09 30.30
CA TYR A 188 -13.44 -29.84 29.89
C TYR A 188 -13.28 -29.74 28.39
N GLU A 189 -13.20 -28.49 27.89
CA GLU A 189 -12.88 -28.21 26.51
C GLU A 189 -11.38 -28.30 26.28
N ASP A 190 -10.96 -29.04 25.28
CA ASP A 190 -9.59 -29.12 24.80
C ASP A 190 -9.52 -28.81 23.30
N GLN A 191 -8.37 -28.37 22.83
CA GLN A 191 -8.14 -28.07 21.43
C GLN A 191 -7.22 -29.12 20.80
N VAL A 192 -7.75 -29.84 19.84
CA VAL A 192 -6.97 -30.78 19.03
C VAL A 192 -6.68 -30.16 17.69
N GLY A 193 -5.38 -29.95 17.42
CA GLY A 193 -4.89 -29.47 16.13
C GLY A 193 -4.72 -30.63 15.16
N SER A 194 -5.23 -30.47 13.93
CA SER A 194 -4.94 -31.34 12.81
C SER A 194 -4.19 -30.55 11.73
N GLU A 195 -3.12 -31.14 11.18
CA GLU A 195 -2.40 -30.55 10.07
C GLU A 195 -3.26 -30.64 8.80
N VAL A 196 -3.48 -29.48 8.17
CA VAL A 196 -4.20 -29.34 6.91
C VAL A 196 -3.24 -28.84 5.84
N GLN A 197 -3.22 -29.52 4.70
CA GLN A 197 -2.43 -29.06 3.54
C GLN A 197 -3.24 -28.07 2.72
N VAL A 198 -2.74 -26.83 2.64
CA VAL A 198 -3.29 -25.80 1.76
C VAL A 198 -2.55 -25.88 0.42
N PRO A 199 -3.24 -26.22 -0.68
CA PRO A 199 -2.61 -26.28 -2.00
C PRO A 199 -2.22 -24.89 -2.49
N GLU A 200 -1.30 -24.83 -3.45
CA GLU A 200 -0.96 -23.61 -4.17
C GLU A 200 -2.23 -22.99 -4.80
N PHE A 201 -2.36 -21.65 -4.67
CA PHE A 201 -3.46 -20.91 -5.28
C PHE A 201 -3.05 -19.49 -5.66
N ASP A 202 -3.73 -18.93 -6.67
CA ASP A 202 -3.55 -17.57 -7.12
C ASP A 202 -4.52 -16.61 -6.42
N TYR A 203 -4.05 -15.42 -6.09
CA TYR A 203 -4.87 -14.36 -5.53
C TYR A 203 -4.55 -12.99 -6.16
N ASN A 204 -5.52 -12.07 -6.10
CA ASN A 204 -5.34 -10.70 -6.58
C ASN A 204 -4.95 -9.78 -5.44
N THR A 205 -3.89 -8.97 -5.63
CA THR A 205 -3.43 -7.97 -4.63
C THR A 205 -4.37 -6.76 -4.49
N GLY A 206 -5.39 -6.66 -5.32
CA GLY A 206 -6.41 -5.62 -5.32
C GLY A 206 -5.99 -4.34 -6.06
N ASN A 207 -6.93 -3.84 -6.88
CA ASN A 207 -6.81 -2.49 -7.43
C ASN A 207 -7.00 -1.46 -6.33
N ARG A 208 -6.22 -0.37 -6.37
CA ARG A 208 -6.33 0.74 -5.43
C ARG A 208 -6.60 2.04 -6.19
N ILE A 209 -7.66 2.72 -5.81
CA ILE A 209 -8.01 4.05 -6.34
C ILE A 209 -8.01 5.00 -5.15
N SER A 210 -7.21 6.06 -5.21
CA SER A 210 -7.09 7.03 -4.13
C SER A 210 -7.29 8.45 -4.62
N ILE A 211 -7.89 9.27 -3.75
CA ILE A 211 -7.94 10.72 -3.90
C ILE A 211 -7.25 11.36 -2.71
N THR A 212 -6.35 12.31 -2.98
CA THR A 212 -5.62 13.03 -1.93
C THR A 212 -5.61 14.52 -2.21
N VAL A 213 -5.61 15.29 -1.12
CA VAL A 213 -5.40 16.74 -1.12
C VAL A 213 -4.13 17.03 -0.33
N GLY A 214 -3.29 17.90 -0.85
CA GLY A 214 -2.06 18.32 -0.22
C GLY A 214 -2.05 19.80 0.11
N PHE A 215 -1.09 20.17 0.98
CA PHE A 215 -0.79 21.55 1.35
C PHE A 215 0.72 21.73 1.29
N ASN A 216 1.23 22.22 0.17
CA ASN A 216 2.66 22.37 -0.07
C ASN A 216 3.03 23.84 -0.02
N LEU A 217 4.06 24.16 0.77
CA LEU A 217 4.66 25.51 0.77
C LEU A 217 5.91 25.48 -0.12
N SER A 218 6.05 26.50 -1.00
CA SER A 218 7.31 26.73 -1.73
C SER A 218 8.39 27.16 -0.72
N ARG A 219 9.56 26.55 -0.81
CA ARG A 219 10.75 26.88 -0.02
C ARG A 219 11.80 27.48 -0.90
#